data_f051c29582c7eed78096ba4226c3c01c
#
_entry.id   f051c29582c7eed78096ba4226c3c01c
#
_cell.length_a   1.000
_cell.length_b   1.000
_cell.length_c   1.000
_cell.angle_alpha   90.00
_cell.angle_beta   90.00
_cell.angle_gamma   90.00
#
_symmetry.space_group_name_H-M   'P 1'
#
loop_
_entity.id
_entity.type
_entity.pdbx_description
1 polymer ?
#
loop_
_entity_poly.entity_id
_entity_poly.type
_entity_poly.pdbx_seq_one_letter_code
_entity_poly.pdbx_strand_id
1 'polypeptide(L)'
;KLGSCMDALEKIKAKFPNDEIIFCNGGDRGKENIPEMSVSGINFEFSVGGDDKKNSSSWILKNWKYDKERRVWGEFFNLFEDDQVKVKELIIEPKKGMSLQKHHKRSEIWLVSQGKCLVNYSKISPDKIKEIILDKHNSLHVELGDWHQITNPFNKTCKVIEIQYGKETIEEDIERHSYYKNDE
;
A
#
# COMPACT_ATOMS: atom_id res chain seq x y z
N LYS A 1 27.58 -7.55 1.72
CA LYS A 1 26.78 -8.15 2.81
C LYS A 1 26.04 -7.01 3.49
N LEU A 2 24.74 -6.93 3.28
CA LEU A 2 23.84 -5.99 3.93
C LEU A 2 23.62 -6.45 5.39
N GLY A 3 23.95 -5.60 6.37
CA GLY A 3 23.57 -5.82 7.76
C GLY A 3 24.68 -5.68 8.82
N SER A 4 25.90 -5.35 8.43
CA SER A 4 27.01 -5.13 9.37
C SER A 4 27.83 -3.91 8.98
N CYS A 5 28.34 -3.15 9.97
CA CYS A 5 29.21 -2.01 9.74
C CYS A 5 30.71 -2.34 9.92
N MET A 6 31.10 -3.62 9.87
CA MET A 6 32.48 -4.06 10.03
C MET A 6 33.46 -3.32 9.13
N ASP A 7 33.16 -3.19 7.82
CA ASP A 7 34.01 -2.48 6.86
C ASP A 7 34.19 -1.00 7.20
N ALA A 8 33.15 -0.38 7.79
CA ALA A 8 33.22 1.01 8.25
C ALA A 8 34.15 1.13 9.47
N LEU A 9 34.06 0.21 10.40
CA LEU A 9 34.92 0.18 11.60
C LEU A 9 36.37 -0.03 11.24
N GLU A 10 36.68 -0.95 10.31
CA GLU A 10 38.05 -1.14 9.80
C GLU A 10 38.62 0.12 9.13
N LYS A 11 37.84 0.83 8.34
CA LYS A 11 38.23 2.11 7.71
C LYS A 11 38.44 3.20 8.74
N ILE A 12 37.63 3.31 9.76
CA ILE A 12 37.78 4.28 10.86
C ILE A 12 39.05 3.99 11.60
N LYS A 13 39.33 2.74 11.97
CA LYS A 13 40.53 2.30 12.64
C LYS A 13 41.78 2.63 11.82
N ALA A 14 41.75 2.36 10.51
CA ALA A 14 42.88 2.70 9.62
C ALA A 14 43.11 4.20 9.50
N LYS A 15 42.06 5.01 9.57
CA LYS A 15 42.16 6.49 9.49
C LYS A 15 42.64 7.11 10.80
N PHE A 16 42.35 6.49 11.95
CA PHE A 16 42.66 6.99 13.28
C PHE A 16 43.43 5.94 14.10
N PRO A 17 44.67 5.61 13.68
CA PRO A 17 45.42 4.47 14.25
C PRO A 17 45.90 4.67 15.69
N ASN A 18 45.96 5.92 16.15
CA ASN A 18 46.42 6.26 17.49
C ASN A 18 45.30 6.64 18.46
N ASP A 19 44.06 6.62 17.97
CA ASP A 19 42.88 6.99 18.77
C ASP A 19 42.20 5.77 19.36
N GLU A 20 41.62 5.95 20.54
CA GLU A 20 40.69 4.97 21.12
C GLU A 20 39.36 5.03 20.38
N ILE A 21 38.95 3.95 19.79
CA ILE A 21 37.68 3.85 19.07
C ILE A 21 36.68 3.07 19.94
N ILE A 22 35.58 3.72 20.26
CA ILE A 22 34.48 3.14 21.03
C ILE A 22 33.26 2.98 20.11
N PHE A 23 32.79 1.72 19.93
CA PHE A 23 31.55 1.43 19.21
C PHE A 23 30.41 1.27 20.19
N CYS A 24 29.50 2.26 20.19
CA CYS A 24 28.38 2.32 21.10
C CYS A 24 27.14 1.63 20.52
N ASN A 25 26.51 0.79 21.30
CA ASN A 25 25.25 0.10 21.00
C ASN A 25 24.20 0.42 22.05
N GLY A 26 22.97 0.59 21.59
CA GLY A 26 21.78 0.78 22.46
C GLY A 26 20.66 -0.19 22.11
N GLY A 27 19.62 -0.17 22.93
CA GLY A 27 18.44 -1.01 22.76
C GLY A 27 18.74 -2.48 22.99
N ASP A 28 18.33 -3.35 22.05
CA ASP A 28 18.40 -4.82 22.13
C ASP A 28 19.73 -5.42 21.65
N ARG A 29 20.76 -4.60 21.38
CA ARG A 29 22.06 -5.08 20.95
C ARG A 29 22.97 -5.39 22.12
N GLY A 30 23.49 -6.64 22.15
CA GLY A 30 24.42 -7.13 23.17
C GLY A 30 25.63 -7.86 22.54
N LYS A 31 26.56 -8.26 23.37
CA LYS A 31 27.83 -8.91 22.96
C LYS A 31 27.64 -10.12 22.05
N GLU A 32 26.52 -10.84 22.19
CA GLU A 32 26.28 -12.10 21.52
C GLU A 32 25.58 -11.97 20.15
N ASN A 33 25.09 -10.75 19.83
CA ASN A 33 24.25 -10.59 18.64
C ASN A 33 24.77 -9.54 17.65
N ILE A 34 26.02 -9.08 17.77
CA ILE A 34 26.65 -8.15 16.85
C ILE A 34 27.91 -8.73 16.20
N PRO A 35 27.94 -8.83 14.87
CA PRO A 35 29.11 -9.36 14.15
C PRO A 35 30.34 -8.43 14.26
N GLU A 36 30.14 -7.16 14.57
CA GLU A 36 31.17 -6.15 14.75
C GLU A 36 32.18 -6.49 15.86
N MET A 37 31.80 -7.34 16.82
CA MET A 37 32.70 -7.83 17.87
C MET A 37 33.95 -8.55 17.32
N SER A 38 33.91 -9.02 16.08
CA SER A 38 35.07 -9.65 15.43
C SER A 38 36.15 -8.65 14.99
N VAL A 39 35.86 -7.34 14.98
CA VAL A 39 36.82 -6.30 14.62
C VAL A 39 37.72 -6.00 15.80
N SER A 40 39.00 -6.38 15.69
CA SER A 40 39.97 -6.21 16.77
C SER A 40 40.35 -4.73 16.99
N GLY A 41 40.70 -4.35 18.24
CA GLY A 41 41.19 -3.02 18.58
C GLY A 41 40.09 -1.95 18.59
N ILE A 42 38.86 -2.34 18.84
CA ILE A 42 37.72 -1.45 19.08
C ILE A 42 37.13 -1.81 20.44
N ASN A 43 36.83 -0.82 21.21
CA ASN A 43 36.10 -0.96 22.47
C ASN A 43 34.59 -0.92 22.18
N PHE A 44 33.81 -1.73 22.89
CA PHE A 44 32.36 -1.84 22.71
C PHE A 44 31.66 -1.43 23.97
N GLU A 45 30.76 -0.45 23.86
CA GLU A 45 29.85 -0.07 24.92
C GLU A 45 28.41 -0.44 24.54
N PHE A 46 27.68 -0.98 25.51
CA PHE A 46 26.30 -1.43 25.34
C PHE A 46 25.39 -0.62 26.25
N SER A 47 24.09 -0.66 25.96
CA SER A 47 23.05 0.09 26.72
C SER A 47 23.24 1.60 26.65
N VAL A 48 24.00 2.11 25.68
CA VAL A 48 24.18 3.53 25.45
C VAL A 48 22.87 4.15 24.98
N GLY A 49 22.33 5.07 25.77
CA GLY A 49 20.99 5.65 25.55
C GLY A 49 19.82 4.80 26.09
N GLY A 50 20.13 3.71 26.81
CA GLY A 50 19.16 2.83 27.47
C GLY A 50 18.88 1.52 26.72
N ASP A 51 18.29 0.57 27.43
CA ASP A 51 17.99 -0.79 26.93
C ASP A 51 16.63 -0.85 26.22
N ASP A 52 15.78 0.16 26.39
CA ASP A 52 14.45 0.22 25.79
C ASP A 52 14.52 0.68 24.32
N LYS A 53 14.33 -0.28 23.41
CA LYS A 53 14.24 -0.02 21.98
C LYS A 53 12.88 0.59 21.63
N LYS A 54 12.77 1.91 21.71
CA LYS A 54 11.52 2.62 21.44
C LYS A 54 11.05 2.51 20.01
N ASN A 55 11.95 2.41 19.02
CA ASN A 55 11.62 2.27 17.60
C ASN A 55 12.67 1.47 16.82
N SER A 56 12.24 0.68 15.85
CA SER A 56 13.11 0.07 14.85
C SER A 56 12.40 0.01 13.50
N SER A 57 13.15 0.06 12.42
CA SER A 57 12.61 -0.10 11.06
C SER A 57 11.79 -1.39 10.92
N SER A 58 12.28 -2.49 11.49
CA SER A 58 11.58 -3.78 11.49
C SER A 58 10.26 -3.72 12.26
N TRP A 59 10.22 -3.04 13.41
CA TRP A 59 9.01 -2.88 14.21
C TRP A 59 7.99 -1.97 13.51
N ILE A 60 8.46 -0.85 12.93
CA ILE A 60 7.62 0.06 12.15
C ILE A 60 7.01 -0.71 10.98
N LEU A 61 7.80 -1.43 10.17
CA LEU A 61 7.32 -2.22 9.04
C LEU A 61 6.36 -3.33 9.46
N LYS A 62 6.63 -4.03 10.58
CA LYS A 62 5.75 -5.09 11.10
C LYS A 62 4.39 -4.56 11.55
N ASN A 63 4.35 -3.33 12.07
CA ASN A 63 3.14 -2.70 12.57
C ASN A 63 2.51 -1.72 11.57
N TRP A 64 3.12 -1.55 10.39
CA TRP A 64 2.53 -0.76 9.32
C TRP A 64 1.24 -1.43 8.85
N LYS A 65 0.13 -0.76 9.03
CA LYS A 65 -1.18 -1.17 8.54
C LYS A 65 -1.75 -0.02 7.75
N TYR A 66 -2.22 -0.33 6.55
CA TYR A 66 -3.05 0.59 5.79
C TYR A 66 -4.44 0.66 6.42
N ASP A 67 -5.07 1.82 6.36
CA ASP A 67 -6.45 1.99 6.76
C ASP A 67 -7.34 1.11 5.88
N LYS A 68 -8.11 0.26 6.57
CA LYS A 68 -8.97 -0.74 5.95
C LYS A 68 -10.43 -0.39 6.19
N GLU A 69 -11.23 -0.45 5.15
CA GLU A 69 -12.66 -0.26 5.25
C GLU A 69 -13.42 -1.45 4.63
N ARG A 70 -14.42 -1.96 5.37
CA ARG A 70 -15.28 -3.04 4.93
C ARG A 70 -16.55 -2.49 4.29
N ARG A 71 -16.91 -3.02 3.11
CA ARG A 71 -18.11 -2.68 2.36
C ARG A 71 -18.93 -3.96 2.05
N VAL A 72 -20.15 -3.81 1.57
CA VAL A 72 -21.02 -4.95 1.18
C VAL A 72 -20.44 -5.79 0.03
N TRP A 73 -19.59 -5.19 -0.81
CA TRP A 73 -18.96 -5.83 -1.95
C TRP A 73 -17.57 -6.43 -1.66
N GLY A 74 -17.03 -6.19 -0.48
CA GLY A 74 -15.69 -6.61 -0.08
C GLY A 74 -15.03 -5.61 0.85
N GLU A 75 -13.82 -5.21 0.54
CA GLU A 75 -13.05 -4.27 1.37
C GLU A 75 -12.07 -3.47 0.52
N PHE A 76 -11.57 -2.35 1.06
CA PHE A 76 -10.48 -1.62 0.45
C PHE A 76 -9.46 -1.15 1.49
N PHE A 77 -8.26 -0.86 1.00
CA PHE A 77 -7.18 -0.27 1.77
C PHE A 77 -6.77 1.05 1.13
N ASN A 78 -6.64 2.11 1.92
CA ASN A 78 -6.01 3.35 1.48
C ASN A 78 -4.49 3.14 1.52
N LEU A 79 -3.86 3.18 0.34
CA LEU A 79 -2.41 2.98 0.18
C LEU A 79 -1.66 4.31 0.19
N PHE A 80 -2.29 5.35 -0.34
CA PHE A 80 -1.75 6.71 -0.39
C PHE A 80 -2.90 7.71 -0.51
N GLU A 81 -2.75 8.88 0.10
CA GLU A 81 -3.71 9.99 -0.01
C GLU A 81 -2.99 11.32 0.16
N ASP A 82 -3.27 12.25 -0.75
CA ASP A 82 -2.96 13.66 -0.63
C ASP A 82 -4.15 14.51 -1.12
N ASP A 83 -3.97 15.81 -1.25
CA ASP A 83 -5.06 16.74 -1.58
C ASP A 83 -5.75 16.44 -2.93
N GLN A 84 -5.06 15.85 -3.90
CA GLN A 84 -5.54 15.67 -5.27
C GLN A 84 -5.45 14.24 -5.80
N VAL A 85 -4.77 13.36 -5.08
CA VAL A 85 -4.57 11.97 -5.48
C VAL A 85 -4.83 11.03 -4.32
N LYS A 86 -5.61 9.99 -4.57
CA LYS A 86 -5.83 8.88 -3.64
C LYS A 86 -5.61 7.55 -4.35
N VAL A 87 -4.88 6.65 -3.70
CA VAL A 87 -4.63 5.29 -4.22
C VAL A 87 -5.19 4.26 -3.26
N LYS A 88 -6.01 3.36 -3.80
CA LYS A 88 -6.64 2.27 -3.02
C LYS A 88 -6.34 0.91 -3.63
N GLU A 89 -6.26 -0.12 -2.79
CA GLU A 89 -6.45 -1.51 -3.22
C GLU A 89 -7.89 -1.92 -2.90
N LEU A 90 -8.67 -2.22 -3.92
CA LEU A 90 -10.03 -2.72 -3.81
C LEU A 90 -10.00 -4.25 -3.89
N ILE A 91 -10.69 -4.92 -2.97
CA ILE A 91 -10.84 -6.38 -2.94
C ILE A 91 -12.32 -6.71 -3.11
N ILE A 92 -12.70 -7.13 -4.32
CA ILE A 92 -14.09 -7.45 -4.66
C ILE A 92 -14.31 -8.94 -4.51
N GLU A 93 -15.18 -9.30 -3.56
CA GLU A 93 -15.55 -10.69 -3.29
C GLU A 93 -16.31 -11.33 -4.46
N PRO A 94 -16.24 -12.66 -4.60
CA PRO A 94 -17.05 -13.39 -5.58
C PRO A 94 -18.53 -13.07 -5.44
N LYS A 95 -19.22 -12.90 -6.58
CA LYS A 95 -20.67 -12.62 -6.67
C LYS A 95 -21.09 -11.31 -5.99
N LYS A 96 -20.17 -10.36 -5.92
CA LYS A 96 -20.39 -9.03 -5.33
C LYS A 96 -20.05 -7.93 -6.35
N GLY A 97 -20.54 -6.73 -6.09
CA GLY A 97 -20.26 -5.56 -6.93
C GLY A 97 -20.57 -4.26 -6.20
N MET A 98 -19.97 -3.20 -6.70
CA MET A 98 -20.20 -1.83 -6.25
C MET A 98 -21.52 -1.28 -6.79
N SER A 99 -21.90 -0.06 -6.41
CA SER A 99 -22.96 0.69 -7.07
C SER A 99 -22.55 1.14 -8.48
N LEU A 100 -23.52 1.27 -9.39
CA LEU A 100 -23.36 2.03 -10.62
C LEU A 100 -23.36 3.52 -10.25
N GLN A 101 -22.27 4.21 -10.51
CA GLN A 101 -21.99 5.54 -9.98
C GLN A 101 -21.19 6.40 -10.95
N LYS A 102 -21.10 7.71 -10.67
CA LYS A 102 -20.19 8.64 -11.32
C LYS A 102 -19.67 9.67 -10.33
N HIS A 103 -18.62 10.38 -10.72
CA HIS A 103 -17.97 11.43 -9.93
C HIS A 103 -17.96 12.75 -10.68
N HIS A 104 -18.07 13.85 -9.93
CA HIS A 104 -18.12 15.21 -10.49
C HIS A 104 -16.81 16.00 -10.31
N LYS A 105 -15.89 15.50 -9.49
CA LYS A 105 -14.65 16.21 -9.12
C LYS A 105 -13.39 15.42 -9.37
N ARG A 106 -13.50 14.10 -9.64
CA ARG A 106 -12.38 13.21 -9.86
C ARG A 106 -12.58 12.26 -11.05
N SER A 107 -11.49 11.85 -11.62
CA SER A 107 -11.34 10.71 -12.54
C SER A 107 -10.67 9.56 -11.83
N GLU A 108 -10.74 8.35 -12.40
CA GLU A 108 -10.17 7.16 -11.81
C GLU A 108 -9.40 6.33 -12.85
N ILE A 109 -8.33 5.69 -12.43
CA ILE A 109 -7.63 4.66 -13.20
C ILE A 109 -7.71 3.36 -12.41
N TRP A 110 -8.23 2.31 -13.04
CA TRP A 110 -8.32 0.98 -12.47
C TRP A 110 -7.35 0.03 -13.14
N LEU A 111 -6.57 -0.69 -12.35
CA LEU A 111 -5.67 -1.74 -12.80
C LEU A 111 -5.99 -3.04 -12.05
N VAL A 112 -6.38 -4.08 -12.76
CA VAL A 112 -6.61 -5.40 -12.13
C VAL A 112 -5.26 -6.02 -11.75
N SER A 113 -4.98 -6.13 -10.46
CA SER A 113 -3.76 -6.72 -9.93
C SER A 113 -3.86 -8.25 -9.76
N GLN A 114 -5.09 -8.75 -9.49
CA GLN A 114 -5.37 -10.18 -9.32
C GLN A 114 -6.78 -10.53 -9.77
N GLY A 115 -6.95 -11.71 -10.36
CA GLY A 115 -8.23 -12.20 -10.82
C GLY A 115 -8.72 -11.48 -12.08
N LYS A 116 -10.02 -11.31 -12.18
CA LYS A 116 -10.72 -10.55 -13.22
C LYS A 116 -12.02 -9.99 -12.70
N CYS A 117 -12.50 -8.92 -13.30
CA CYS A 117 -13.79 -8.31 -13.00
C CYS A 117 -14.56 -7.97 -14.27
N LEU A 118 -15.86 -7.72 -14.10
CA LEU A 118 -16.72 -7.13 -15.11
C LEU A 118 -16.97 -5.67 -14.74
N VAL A 119 -16.76 -4.77 -15.68
CA VAL A 119 -17.02 -3.34 -15.51
C VAL A 119 -18.21 -2.94 -16.39
N ASN A 120 -19.22 -2.38 -15.76
CA ASN A 120 -20.31 -1.67 -16.42
C ASN A 120 -19.87 -0.22 -16.62
N TYR A 121 -19.86 0.27 -17.86
CA TYR A 121 -19.28 1.57 -18.19
C TYR A 121 -20.10 2.33 -19.23
N SER A 122 -20.29 3.63 -19.05
CA SER A 122 -20.94 4.51 -20.03
C SER A 122 -20.50 5.97 -19.91
N LYS A 123 -20.17 6.60 -21.03
CA LYS A 123 -19.94 8.05 -21.14
C LYS A 123 -21.22 8.86 -21.32
N ILE A 124 -22.37 8.24 -21.52
CA ILE A 124 -23.59 8.91 -21.93
C ILE A 124 -24.64 8.92 -20.83
N SER A 125 -25.08 7.75 -20.38
CA SER A 125 -26.14 7.63 -19.36
C SER A 125 -26.07 6.24 -18.69
N PRO A 126 -26.67 6.09 -17.51
CA PRO A 126 -26.72 4.80 -16.82
C PRO A 126 -27.54 3.73 -17.54
N ASP A 127 -28.37 4.13 -18.54
CA ASP A 127 -29.18 3.22 -19.35
C ASP A 127 -28.45 2.69 -20.59
N LYS A 128 -27.26 3.24 -20.90
CA LYS A 128 -26.45 2.91 -22.09
C LYS A 128 -25.12 2.30 -21.68
N ILE A 129 -25.17 1.28 -20.87
CA ILE A 129 -24.01 0.59 -20.32
C ILE A 129 -23.38 -0.33 -21.36
N LYS A 130 -22.05 -0.32 -21.39
CA LYS A 130 -21.19 -1.33 -22.02
C LYS A 130 -20.59 -2.21 -20.94
N GLU A 131 -20.60 -3.51 -21.13
CA GLU A 131 -19.88 -4.46 -20.29
C GLU A 131 -18.47 -4.68 -20.81
N ILE A 132 -17.49 -4.56 -19.93
CA ILE A 132 -16.06 -4.72 -20.24
C ILE A 132 -15.47 -5.71 -19.24
N ILE A 133 -14.93 -6.82 -19.72
CA ILE A 133 -14.17 -7.73 -18.87
C ILE A 133 -12.74 -7.20 -18.80
N LEU A 134 -12.28 -6.97 -17.58
CA LEU A 134 -10.89 -6.65 -17.28
C LEU A 134 -10.21 -7.87 -16.69
N ASP A 135 -9.31 -8.47 -17.43
CA ASP A 135 -8.43 -9.52 -16.95
C ASP A 135 -7.24 -8.93 -16.16
N LYS A 136 -6.52 -9.81 -15.47
CA LYS A 136 -5.31 -9.43 -14.75
C LYS A 136 -4.36 -8.61 -15.63
N HIS A 137 -3.89 -7.49 -15.10
CA HIS A 137 -3.02 -6.49 -15.72
C HIS A 137 -3.69 -5.62 -16.80
N ASN A 138 -4.99 -5.79 -17.07
CA ASN A 138 -5.74 -4.81 -17.83
C ASN A 138 -6.09 -3.60 -16.96
N SER A 139 -6.22 -2.45 -17.60
CA SER A 139 -6.62 -1.20 -16.97
C SER A 139 -7.78 -0.54 -17.71
N LEU A 140 -8.53 0.27 -16.97
CA LEU A 140 -9.57 1.15 -17.50
C LEU A 140 -9.38 2.55 -16.92
N HIS A 141 -9.50 3.54 -17.78
CA HIS A 141 -9.57 4.93 -17.38
C HIS A 141 -11.04 5.39 -17.35
N VAL A 142 -11.49 5.85 -16.20
CA VAL A 142 -12.82 6.40 -15.95
C VAL A 142 -12.68 7.91 -15.88
N GLU A 143 -13.21 8.59 -16.89
CA GLU A 143 -13.16 10.05 -16.98
C GLU A 143 -14.18 10.69 -16.03
N LEU A 144 -13.97 11.96 -15.76
CA LEU A 144 -14.90 12.78 -14.99
C LEU A 144 -16.32 12.69 -15.56
N GLY A 145 -17.28 12.30 -14.73
CA GLY A 145 -18.69 12.21 -15.13
C GLY A 145 -19.10 10.89 -15.80
N ASP A 146 -18.17 9.98 -16.06
CA ASP A 146 -18.48 8.68 -16.65
C ASP A 146 -19.20 7.78 -15.65
N TRP A 147 -20.25 7.12 -16.08
CA TRP A 147 -20.92 6.07 -15.30
C TRP A 147 -20.11 4.80 -15.28
N HIS A 148 -19.87 4.27 -14.11
CA HIS A 148 -19.01 3.09 -13.92
C HIS A 148 -19.44 2.25 -12.71
N GLN A 149 -19.17 0.95 -12.81
CA GLN A 149 -19.41 -0.02 -11.75
C GLN A 149 -18.46 -1.19 -11.91
N ILE A 150 -17.74 -1.57 -10.85
CA ILE A 150 -17.03 -2.85 -10.81
C ILE A 150 -17.93 -3.91 -10.21
N THR A 151 -18.01 -5.05 -10.88
CA THR A 151 -18.69 -6.26 -10.40
C THR A 151 -17.77 -7.46 -10.52
N ASN A 152 -17.95 -8.44 -9.66
CA ASN A 152 -17.24 -9.70 -9.72
C ASN A 152 -18.24 -10.88 -9.84
N PRO A 153 -18.76 -11.16 -11.04
CA PRO A 153 -19.67 -12.28 -11.26
C PRO A 153 -18.97 -13.65 -11.21
N PHE A 154 -17.66 -13.67 -11.04
CA PHE A 154 -16.83 -14.88 -11.03
C PHE A 154 -16.74 -15.52 -9.64
N ASN A 155 -16.08 -16.69 -9.55
CA ASN A 155 -15.96 -17.48 -8.32
C ASN A 155 -14.65 -17.21 -7.54
N LYS A 156 -13.79 -16.32 -8.04
CA LYS A 156 -12.54 -15.95 -7.38
C LYS A 156 -12.53 -14.46 -7.08
N THR A 157 -11.92 -14.08 -5.98
CA THR A 157 -11.72 -12.68 -5.59
C THR A 157 -10.98 -11.91 -6.70
N CYS A 158 -11.43 -10.69 -6.97
CA CYS A 158 -10.76 -9.73 -7.83
C CYS A 158 -10.10 -8.65 -6.96
N LYS A 159 -8.87 -8.27 -7.32
CA LYS A 159 -8.19 -7.12 -6.73
C LYS A 159 -7.89 -6.08 -7.78
N VAL A 160 -8.18 -4.83 -7.46
CA VAL A 160 -8.00 -3.69 -8.34
C VAL A 160 -7.22 -2.61 -7.60
N ILE A 161 -6.19 -2.07 -8.24
CA ILE A 161 -5.57 -0.82 -7.80
C ILE A 161 -6.36 0.31 -8.46
N GLU A 162 -6.92 1.16 -7.63
CA GLU A 162 -7.66 2.36 -8.01
C GLU A 162 -6.81 3.59 -7.72
N ILE A 163 -6.60 4.42 -8.72
CA ILE A 163 -5.98 5.73 -8.58
C ILE A 163 -7.06 6.77 -8.87
N GLN A 164 -7.48 7.50 -7.85
CA GLN A 164 -8.38 8.64 -7.94
C GLN A 164 -7.55 9.91 -8.06
N TYR A 165 -7.92 10.81 -8.97
CA TYR A 165 -7.24 12.08 -9.14
C TYR A 165 -8.17 13.15 -9.68
N GLY A 166 -7.95 14.40 -9.30
CA GLY A 166 -8.80 15.51 -9.76
C GLY A 166 -8.78 16.70 -8.81
N LYS A 167 -9.88 17.43 -8.82
CA LYS A 167 -10.04 18.60 -7.96
C LYS A 167 -10.12 18.22 -6.48
N GLU A 168 -10.84 17.15 -6.18
CA GLU A 168 -11.03 16.59 -4.84
C GLU A 168 -11.24 15.08 -4.95
N THR A 169 -10.73 14.31 -3.98
CA THR A 169 -10.86 12.85 -3.91
C THR A 169 -11.69 12.39 -2.71
N ILE A 170 -12.65 13.22 -2.27
CA ILE A 170 -13.52 12.96 -1.13
C ILE A 170 -14.56 11.87 -1.44
N GLU A 171 -14.96 11.09 -0.43
CA GLU A 171 -15.91 9.98 -0.60
C GLU A 171 -17.34 10.45 -0.93
N GLU A 172 -17.70 11.69 -0.56
CA GLU A 172 -19.00 12.32 -0.80
C GLU A 172 -19.18 12.72 -2.27
N ASP A 173 -18.10 12.83 -3.06
CA ASP A 173 -18.16 13.09 -4.49
C ASP A 173 -18.62 11.85 -5.25
N ILE A 174 -19.88 11.47 -5.07
CA ILE A 174 -20.46 10.27 -5.67
C ILE A 174 -21.97 10.44 -5.94
N GLU A 175 -22.37 10.25 -7.19
CA GLU A 175 -23.77 10.12 -7.60
C GLU A 175 -24.04 8.65 -7.95
N ARG A 176 -24.96 8.03 -7.24
CA ARG A 176 -25.32 6.61 -7.41
C ARG A 176 -26.64 6.46 -8.16
N HIS A 177 -26.64 5.61 -9.18
CA HIS A 177 -27.87 5.24 -9.92
C HIS A 177 -28.51 3.99 -9.34
N SER A 178 -27.74 2.91 -9.16
CA SER A 178 -28.27 1.62 -8.66
C SER A 178 -27.18 0.83 -7.91
N TYR A 179 -27.63 -0.05 -7.03
CA TYR A 179 -26.75 -1.00 -6.34
C TYR A 179 -26.70 -2.32 -7.11
N TYR A 180 -25.56 -3.01 -6.99
CA TYR A 180 -25.41 -4.35 -7.55
C TYR A 180 -26.42 -5.30 -6.92
N LYS A 181 -27.14 -6.02 -7.76
CA LYS A 181 -28.01 -7.14 -7.35
C LYS A 181 -27.40 -8.40 -7.93
N ASN A 182 -27.22 -9.40 -7.11
CA ASN A 182 -26.86 -10.73 -7.59
C ASN A 182 -28.16 -11.37 -8.07
N ASP A 183 -28.25 -11.66 -9.35
CA ASP A 183 -29.32 -12.50 -9.87
C ASP A 183 -28.95 -13.95 -9.50
N GLU A 184 -29.51 -14.44 -8.38
CA GLU A 184 -29.48 -15.86 -8.00
C GLU A 184 -30.45 -16.67 -8.85
#